data_d307b9feb93592bca38af6376e03773b
#
_entry.id   d307b9feb93592bca38af6376e03773b
#
_cell.length_a   1.000
_cell.length_b   1.000
_cell.length_c   1.000
_cell.angle_alpha   90.00
_cell.angle_beta   90.00
_cell.angle_gamma   90.00
#
_symmetry.space_group_name_H-M   'P 1'
#
loop_
_entity.id
_entity.type
_entity.pdbx_description
1 polymer ?
#
loop_
_entity_poly.entity_id
_entity_poly.type
_entity_poly.pdbx_seq_one_letter_code
_entity_poly.pdbx_strand_id
1 'polypeptide(L)'
;MAITVLGRRTLLGASLALTAPTLARAQSTAASVEVPKFKLEEVASFPHQVTGVAATPDGRVFVNFPRWTEDAPVSVAEVGKDGSLKPYPDDGWNAWRNAEAAKMKPGDHFVCVQSVVADGHGNLWVLDPAAPANEKVIAGGPKLVRIDLATNKVAQVIRFGEDVALQGSYLNDVRFHPGGQTAFITDSGARGSIVVVDLASGKARSVLDGHPSTQPDKAVEVTIDGKKLQRVDGRGFTVAADGIALSRDGKTLYWQPLTSRTLYSIDTALLASDDPEEAGKKVVKVGTSNLADGLLISRDDKLFLTSPEDNSVRMWDGSRSRVVVQDDRLRWPDSLAEAEDGSIYVTASRIQDMSWFKTDAPHVLPTKLFRLVRAGGG
;
A
#
# COMPACT_ATOMS: atom_id res chain seq x y z
N MET A 1 -68.35 76.80 -6.95
CA MET A 1 -68.79 77.42 -5.71
C MET A 1 -68.38 76.53 -4.54
N ALA A 2 -67.79 77.04 -3.55
CA ALA A 2 -67.30 76.46 -2.30
C ALA A 2 -65.92 75.72 -2.36
N ILE A 3 -64.97 76.48 -1.88
CA ILE A 3 -63.57 76.09 -1.56
C ILE A 3 -63.60 75.50 -0.15
N THR A 4 -62.96 74.38 0.05
CA THR A 4 -62.65 73.86 1.39
C THR A 4 -61.17 73.51 1.47
N VAL A 5 -60.52 74.20 2.40
CA VAL A 5 -59.09 74.07 2.75
C VAL A 5 -58.93 72.85 3.65
N LEU A 6 -57.95 71.99 3.34
CA LEU A 6 -57.56 70.90 4.21
C LEU A 6 -56.11 71.09 4.71
N GLY A 7 -56.03 71.03 6.01
CA GLY A 7 -54.80 71.25 6.76
C GLY A 7 -53.74 70.16 6.65
N ARG A 8 -52.50 70.58 6.74
CA ARG A 8 -51.30 69.74 6.87
C ARG A 8 -51.26 68.98 8.21
N ARG A 9 -51.22 67.66 8.14
CA ARG A 9 -50.79 66.82 9.28
C ARG A 9 -49.38 66.32 9.05
N THR A 10 -48.52 66.74 9.95
CA THR A 10 -47.13 66.29 10.04
C THR A 10 -47.11 64.87 10.59
N LEU A 11 -46.57 63.89 9.82
CA LEU A 11 -46.31 62.56 10.27
C LEU A 11 -44.85 62.51 10.72
N LEU A 12 -44.60 62.24 12.01
CA LEU A 12 -43.28 61.82 12.54
C LEU A 12 -43.02 60.36 12.13
N GLY A 13 -42.05 60.19 11.28
CA GLY A 13 -41.55 58.89 10.97
C GLY A 13 -40.56 58.42 12.02
N ALA A 14 -40.87 57.33 12.75
CA ALA A 14 -39.95 56.64 13.62
C ALA A 14 -39.16 55.64 12.77
N SER A 15 -37.88 55.89 12.60
CA SER A 15 -36.94 54.92 11.95
C SER A 15 -36.57 53.83 12.95
N LEU A 16 -37.07 52.60 12.74
CA LEU A 16 -36.56 51.42 13.42
C LEU A 16 -35.26 50.99 12.73
N ALA A 17 -34.15 51.13 13.41
CA ALA A 17 -32.89 50.53 13.00
C ALA A 17 -32.90 49.01 13.28
N LEU A 18 -33.05 48.19 12.26
CA LEU A 18 -32.82 46.73 12.34
C LEU A 18 -31.31 46.47 12.44
N THR A 19 -30.84 46.15 13.64
CA THR A 19 -29.50 45.58 13.83
C THR A 19 -29.55 44.11 13.44
N ALA A 20 -29.00 43.77 12.29
CA ALA A 20 -28.75 42.38 11.90
C ALA A 20 -27.67 41.80 12.83
N PRO A 21 -27.86 40.58 13.40
CA PRO A 21 -26.79 39.91 14.14
C PRO A 21 -25.72 39.49 13.16
N THR A 22 -24.51 40.00 13.30
CA THR A 22 -23.31 39.51 12.63
C THR A 22 -23.04 38.12 13.19
N LEU A 23 -23.38 37.09 12.46
CA LEU A 23 -22.91 35.72 12.70
C LEU A 23 -21.40 35.72 12.53
N ALA A 24 -20.67 35.81 13.63
CA ALA A 24 -19.24 35.52 13.68
C ALA A 24 -19.07 34.07 13.28
N ARG A 25 -18.62 33.83 12.04
CA ARG A 25 -18.22 32.55 11.55
C ARG A 25 -16.97 32.14 12.34
N ALA A 26 -17.15 31.24 13.32
CA ALA A 26 -16.06 30.66 14.03
C ALA A 26 -15.18 29.93 12.97
N GLN A 27 -14.08 30.54 12.63
CA GLN A 27 -13.01 29.85 11.92
C GLN A 27 -12.49 28.79 12.88
N SER A 28 -12.93 27.55 12.69
CA SER A 28 -12.27 26.39 13.25
C SER A 28 -10.82 26.43 12.74
N THR A 29 -9.90 26.88 13.57
CA THR A 29 -8.47 26.68 13.36
C THR A 29 -8.25 25.18 13.46
N ALA A 30 -8.29 24.49 12.33
CA ALA A 30 -7.81 23.11 12.26
C ALA A 30 -6.40 23.14 12.86
N ALA A 31 -6.22 22.44 13.99
CA ALA A 31 -4.91 22.31 14.59
C ALA A 31 -3.96 21.79 13.50
N SER A 32 -2.85 22.47 13.30
CA SER A 32 -1.84 22.03 12.32
C SER A 32 -1.36 20.66 12.74
N VAL A 33 -1.59 19.64 11.90
CA VAL A 33 -1.07 18.30 12.14
C VAL A 33 0.45 18.39 12.17
N GLU A 34 1.03 18.04 13.30
CA GLU A 34 2.49 18.01 13.43
C GLU A 34 3.04 16.90 12.54
N VAL A 35 3.96 17.27 11.65
CA VAL A 35 4.63 16.34 10.74
C VAL A 35 5.93 15.89 11.40
N PRO A 36 6.03 14.62 11.83
CA PRO A 36 7.25 14.11 12.45
C PRO A 36 8.41 14.12 11.44
N LYS A 37 9.60 14.41 11.93
CA LYS A 37 10.83 14.25 11.15
C LYS A 37 11.52 12.95 11.55
N PHE A 38 12.05 12.25 10.55
CA PHE A 38 12.78 11.02 10.75
C PHE A 38 14.21 11.14 10.24
N LYS A 39 15.11 10.36 10.84
CA LYS A 39 16.42 10.04 10.31
C LYS A 39 16.36 8.69 9.63
N LEU A 40 17.13 8.53 8.57
CA LEU A 40 17.25 7.29 7.82
C LEU A 40 18.51 6.55 8.25
N GLU A 41 18.33 5.33 8.74
CA GLU A 41 19.40 4.40 9.13
C GLU A 41 19.38 3.18 8.22
N GLU A 42 20.53 2.80 7.66
CA GLU A 42 20.65 1.58 6.86
C GLU A 42 20.69 0.36 7.80
N VAL A 43 19.85 -0.63 7.54
CA VAL A 43 19.76 -1.87 8.33
C VAL A 43 20.46 -3.01 7.63
N ALA A 44 20.21 -3.17 6.33
CA ALA A 44 20.80 -4.24 5.53
C ALA A 44 20.89 -3.85 4.05
N SER A 45 21.80 -4.50 3.34
CA SER A 45 21.93 -4.43 1.89
C SER A 45 21.85 -5.85 1.34
N PHE A 46 21.04 -6.03 0.28
CA PHE A 46 20.76 -7.33 -0.29
C PHE A 46 21.31 -7.44 -1.71
N PRO A 47 21.82 -8.60 -2.11
CA PRO A 47 22.25 -8.84 -3.50
C PRO A 47 21.05 -9.01 -4.45
N HIS A 48 19.82 -9.14 -3.91
CA HIS A 48 18.60 -9.40 -4.66
C HIS A 48 17.61 -8.24 -4.51
N GLN A 49 16.66 -8.14 -5.44
CA GLN A 49 15.64 -7.10 -5.39
C GLN A 49 14.62 -7.40 -4.30
N VAL A 50 14.58 -6.55 -3.27
CA VAL A 50 13.61 -6.62 -2.17
C VAL A 50 12.35 -5.84 -2.53
N THR A 51 11.18 -6.31 -2.11
CA THR A 51 9.92 -5.54 -2.14
C THR A 51 9.30 -5.41 -0.77
N GLY A 52 8.79 -6.45 -0.17
CA GLY A 52 8.10 -6.42 1.10
C GLY A 52 9.01 -6.44 2.33
N VAL A 53 8.51 -5.92 3.42
CA VAL A 53 9.10 -6.00 4.76
C VAL A 53 8.02 -6.21 5.80
N ALA A 54 8.29 -7.06 6.78
CA ALA A 54 7.49 -7.24 7.99
C ALA A 54 8.37 -7.11 9.24
N ALA A 55 7.82 -6.48 10.27
CA ALA A 55 8.44 -6.40 11.60
C ALA A 55 7.49 -6.99 12.64
N THR A 56 8.02 -7.75 13.57
CA THR A 56 7.24 -8.38 14.64
C THR A 56 7.47 -7.69 15.99
N PRO A 57 6.55 -7.83 16.95
CA PRO A 57 6.71 -7.22 18.28
C PRO A 57 7.97 -7.68 19.04
N ASP A 58 8.45 -8.89 18.78
CA ASP A 58 9.69 -9.43 19.37
C ASP A 58 10.96 -9.00 18.61
N GLY A 59 10.81 -8.10 17.63
CA GLY A 59 11.93 -7.47 16.92
C GLY A 59 12.52 -8.28 15.76
N ARG A 60 11.85 -9.35 15.31
CA ARG A 60 12.23 -10.06 14.09
C ARG A 60 11.84 -9.25 12.88
N VAL A 61 12.65 -9.32 11.84
CA VAL A 61 12.40 -8.62 10.57
C VAL A 61 12.45 -9.62 9.42
N PHE A 62 11.46 -9.57 8.55
CA PHE A 62 11.34 -10.44 7.40
C PHE A 62 11.25 -9.62 6.13
N VAL A 63 11.83 -10.13 5.05
CA VAL A 63 11.79 -9.52 3.72
C VAL A 63 11.47 -10.57 2.66
N ASN A 64 11.01 -10.11 1.49
CA ASN A 64 10.84 -10.99 0.36
C ASN A 64 11.51 -10.45 -0.91
N PHE A 65 11.81 -11.37 -1.80
CA PHE A 65 12.48 -11.16 -3.08
C PHE A 65 11.66 -11.79 -4.21
N PRO A 66 10.92 -10.99 -5.00
CA PRO A 66 10.17 -11.51 -6.13
C PRO A 66 11.12 -11.97 -7.24
N ARG A 67 10.72 -13.01 -7.96
CA ARG A 67 11.47 -13.49 -9.11
C ARG A 67 11.02 -12.78 -10.39
N TRP A 68 11.39 -11.50 -10.50
CA TRP A 68 11.04 -10.68 -11.65
C TRP A 68 12.08 -10.74 -12.76
N THR A 69 13.29 -10.25 -12.49
CA THR A 69 14.37 -10.17 -13.47
C THR A 69 15.49 -11.18 -13.20
N GLU A 70 15.43 -11.82 -12.06
CA GLU A 70 16.36 -12.86 -11.64
C GLU A 70 15.60 -14.03 -11.01
N ASP A 71 16.19 -15.22 -11.04
CA ASP A 71 15.68 -16.40 -10.34
C ASP A 71 16.31 -16.46 -8.93
N ALA A 72 15.93 -15.48 -8.08
CA ALA A 72 16.50 -15.32 -6.75
C ALA A 72 16.50 -16.64 -5.95
N PRO A 73 17.61 -17.01 -5.29
CA PRO A 73 17.73 -18.28 -4.58
C PRO A 73 16.84 -18.36 -3.34
N VAL A 74 16.41 -17.21 -2.82
CA VAL A 74 15.52 -17.09 -1.68
C VAL A 74 14.36 -16.18 -2.01
N SER A 75 13.13 -16.55 -1.63
CA SER A 75 11.92 -15.71 -1.80
C SER A 75 11.54 -14.98 -0.55
N VAL A 76 11.70 -15.62 0.62
CA VAL A 76 11.40 -15.04 1.92
C VAL A 76 12.54 -15.34 2.86
N ALA A 77 13.02 -14.33 3.56
CA ALA A 77 14.08 -14.48 4.54
C ALA A 77 13.82 -13.69 5.82
N GLU A 78 14.30 -14.20 6.93
CA GLU A 78 14.52 -13.45 8.16
C GLU A 78 15.85 -12.71 8.08
N VAL A 79 15.85 -11.44 8.43
CA VAL A 79 17.05 -10.57 8.42
C VAL A 79 17.73 -10.64 9.78
N GLY A 80 18.95 -11.12 9.81
CA GLY A 80 19.79 -11.13 11.00
C GLY A 80 20.22 -9.72 11.42
N LYS A 81 20.63 -9.57 12.69
CA LYS A 81 21.16 -8.28 13.22
C LYS A 81 22.41 -7.79 12.49
N ASP A 82 23.12 -8.69 11.85
CA ASP A 82 24.31 -8.43 11.02
C ASP A 82 23.96 -8.22 9.52
N GLY A 83 22.67 -8.16 9.19
CA GLY A 83 22.17 -8.04 7.82
C GLY A 83 22.17 -9.35 7.03
N SER A 84 22.54 -10.49 7.64
CA SER A 84 22.49 -11.79 7.00
C SER A 84 21.06 -12.23 6.69
N LEU A 85 20.89 -13.03 5.65
CA LEU A 85 19.60 -13.58 5.22
C LEU A 85 19.50 -15.06 5.60
N LYS A 86 18.46 -15.41 6.34
CA LYS A 86 18.11 -16.82 6.63
C LYS A 86 16.80 -17.15 5.91
N PRO A 87 16.80 -18.13 4.97
CA PRO A 87 15.57 -18.58 4.31
C PRO A 87 14.47 -18.92 5.32
N TYR A 88 13.26 -18.40 5.08
CA TYR A 88 12.16 -18.57 6.02
C TYR A 88 10.87 -19.01 5.31
N PRO A 89 10.08 -19.97 5.84
CA PRO A 89 10.33 -20.67 7.12
C PRO A 89 11.44 -21.72 7.01
N ASP A 90 11.77 -22.19 5.81
CA ASP A 90 12.78 -23.19 5.53
C ASP A 90 13.23 -23.15 4.06
N ASP A 91 14.25 -23.97 3.73
CA ASP A 91 14.78 -24.10 2.38
C ASP A 91 13.77 -24.75 1.42
N GLY A 92 12.89 -25.62 1.91
CA GLY A 92 11.89 -26.30 1.09
C GLY A 92 10.89 -25.34 0.47
N TRP A 93 10.34 -24.42 1.25
CA TRP A 93 9.46 -23.36 0.75
C TRP A 93 10.17 -22.42 -0.22
N ASN A 94 11.47 -22.19 -0.03
CA ASN A 94 12.30 -21.32 -0.86
C ASN A 94 12.92 -22.04 -2.08
N ALA A 95 12.67 -23.36 -2.25
CA ALA A 95 13.35 -24.19 -3.26
C ALA A 95 12.94 -23.90 -4.70
N TRP A 96 11.82 -23.21 -4.96
CA TRP A 96 11.37 -22.92 -6.33
C TRP A 96 12.46 -22.27 -7.18
N ARG A 97 12.55 -22.74 -8.42
CA ARG A 97 13.36 -22.10 -9.47
C ARG A 97 12.56 -22.05 -10.77
N ASN A 98 12.52 -20.87 -11.39
CA ASN A 98 11.82 -20.69 -12.65
C ASN A 98 12.36 -21.60 -13.75
N ALA A 99 13.68 -21.83 -13.76
CA ALA A 99 14.34 -22.76 -14.69
C ALA A 99 13.89 -24.23 -14.52
N GLU A 100 13.35 -24.60 -13.36
CA GLU A 100 12.92 -25.96 -13.03
C GLU A 100 11.41 -26.10 -12.83
N ALA A 101 10.63 -25.08 -13.19
CA ALA A 101 9.19 -25.01 -12.96
C ALA A 101 8.42 -26.28 -13.40
N ALA A 102 8.83 -26.89 -14.51
CA ALA A 102 8.19 -28.12 -15.02
C ALA A 102 8.35 -29.34 -14.11
N LYS A 103 9.29 -29.32 -13.17
CA LYS A 103 9.58 -30.42 -12.23
C LYS A 103 9.05 -30.18 -10.83
N MET A 104 8.54 -28.99 -10.55
CA MET A 104 8.15 -28.55 -9.22
C MET A 104 6.64 -28.33 -9.10
N LYS A 105 6.11 -28.47 -7.89
CA LYS A 105 4.70 -28.19 -7.60
C LYS A 105 4.58 -26.76 -7.07
N PRO A 106 3.98 -25.83 -7.82
CA PRO A 106 3.94 -24.41 -7.44
C PRO A 106 3.16 -24.17 -6.13
N GLY A 107 2.21 -25.04 -5.79
CA GLY A 107 1.45 -24.93 -4.54
C GLY A 107 2.23 -25.23 -3.26
N ASP A 108 3.41 -25.87 -3.36
CA ASP A 108 4.22 -26.33 -2.23
C ASP A 108 5.50 -25.49 -2.03
N HIS A 109 5.70 -24.44 -2.85
CA HIS A 109 6.87 -23.56 -2.82
C HIS A 109 6.47 -22.10 -3.03
N PHE A 110 7.32 -21.17 -2.60
CA PHE A 110 7.23 -19.76 -2.95
C PHE A 110 7.69 -19.53 -4.38
N VAL A 111 6.77 -19.21 -5.26
CA VAL A 111 7.02 -19.06 -6.70
C VAL A 111 7.55 -17.66 -7.03
N CYS A 112 6.81 -16.63 -6.63
CA CYS A 112 7.17 -15.23 -6.87
C CYS A 112 6.51 -14.35 -5.80
N VAL A 113 7.05 -14.38 -4.59
CA VAL A 113 6.47 -13.68 -3.43
C VAL A 113 6.54 -12.18 -3.61
N GLN A 114 5.41 -11.50 -3.39
CA GLN A 114 5.33 -10.05 -3.49
C GLN A 114 5.28 -9.35 -2.14
N SER A 115 4.64 -9.93 -1.13
CA SER A 115 4.47 -9.28 0.16
C SER A 115 4.62 -10.24 1.33
N VAL A 116 5.16 -9.71 2.43
CA VAL A 116 5.22 -10.35 3.75
C VAL A 116 4.64 -9.41 4.79
N VAL A 117 3.74 -9.89 5.65
CA VAL A 117 3.06 -9.09 6.67
C VAL A 117 2.92 -9.85 7.98
N ALA A 118 3.29 -9.23 9.10
CA ALA A 118 2.99 -9.73 10.43
C ALA A 118 1.57 -9.27 10.84
N ASP A 119 0.71 -10.20 11.27
CA ASP A 119 -0.70 -9.90 11.56
C ASP A 119 -0.96 -9.38 12.99
N GLY A 120 0.08 -9.29 13.82
CA GLY A 120 -0.05 -8.92 15.24
C GLY A 120 -0.60 -10.04 16.13
N HIS A 121 -0.93 -11.20 15.57
CA HIS A 121 -1.46 -12.38 16.28
C HIS A 121 -0.45 -13.53 16.33
N GLY A 122 0.83 -13.24 16.18
CA GLY A 122 1.91 -14.24 16.22
C GLY A 122 2.12 -14.99 14.91
N ASN A 123 1.64 -14.47 13.79
CA ASN A 123 1.87 -15.08 12.48
C ASN A 123 2.59 -14.12 11.52
N LEU A 124 3.39 -14.70 10.65
CA LEU A 124 3.84 -14.07 9.40
C LEU A 124 2.99 -14.62 8.25
N TRP A 125 2.46 -13.73 7.44
CA TRP A 125 1.74 -14.07 6.23
C TRP A 125 2.57 -13.73 5.00
N VAL A 126 2.58 -14.63 4.03
CA VAL A 126 3.32 -14.50 2.78
C VAL A 126 2.33 -14.55 1.63
N LEU A 127 2.28 -13.49 0.84
CA LEU A 127 1.45 -13.39 -0.35
C LEU A 127 2.29 -13.70 -1.58
N ASP A 128 1.91 -14.75 -2.29
CA ASP A 128 2.59 -15.21 -3.50
C ASP A 128 1.61 -15.16 -4.68
N PRO A 129 1.67 -14.13 -5.55
CA PRO A 129 0.90 -14.07 -6.79
C PRO A 129 1.32 -15.12 -7.80
N ALA A 130 2.47 -15.78 -7.58
CA ALA A 130 3.03 -16.79 -8.46
C ALA A 130 3.12 -16.36 -9.94
N ALA A 131 3.48 -15.10 -10.17
CA ALA A 131 3.61 -14.50 -11.50
C ALA A 131 5.07 -14.05 -11.77
N PRO A 132 6.00 -14.98 -12.03
CA PRO A 132 7.38 -14.64 -12.36
C PRO A 132 7.45 -13.66 -13.53
N ALA A 133 8.42 -12.75 -13.48
CA ALA A 133 8.59 -11.66 -14.45
C ALA A 133 7.38 -10.72 -14.55
N ASN A 134 6.41 -10.81 -13.64
CA ASN A 134 5.13 -10.09 -13.69
C ASN A 134 4.41 -10.31 -15.06
N GLU A 135 4.47 -11.53 -15.57
CA GLU A 135 3.90 -11.85 -16.89
C GLU A 135 2.77 -12.88 -16.77
N LYS A 136 3.12 -14.11 -16.44
CA LYS A 136 2.17 -15.22 -16.44
C LYS A 136 1.98 -15.78 -15.06
N VAL A 137 0.72 -15.85 -14.62
CA VAL A 137 0.35 -16.56 -13.39
C VAL A 137 0.56 -18.06 -13.59
N ILE A 138 1.36 -18.68 -12.73
CA ILE A 138 1.59 -20.13 -12.74
C ILE A 138 0.38 -20.81 -12.09
N ALA A 139 -0.32 -21.64 -12.86
CA ALA A 139 -1.54 -22.34 -12.39
C ALA A 139 -1.27 -23.15 -11.11
N GLY A 140 -2.14 -23.00 -10.09
CA GLY A 140 -1.99 -23.62 -8.77
C GLY A 140 -0.90 -23.01 -7.89
N GLY A 141 -0.28 -21.90 -8.33
CA GLY A 141 0.77 -21.19 -7.60
C GLY A 141 0.27 -20.07 -6.68
N PRO A 142 -0.73 -19.24 -7.07
CA PRO A 142 -1.18 -18.12 -6.25
C PRO A 142 -1.71 -18.57 -4.89
N LYS A 143 -1.21 -17.95 -3.83
CA LYS A 143 -1.55 -18.35 -2.45
C LYS A 143 -1.22 -17.30 -1.41
N LEU A 144 -1.90 -17.42 -0.28
CA LEU A 144 -1.59 -16.72 0.96
C LEU A 144 -1.19 -17.77 2.00
N VAL A 145 0.04 -17.68 2.52
CA VAL A 145 0.62 -18.68 3.43
C VAL A 145 0.78 -18.09 4.81
N ARG A 146 0.18 -18.72 5.83
CA ARG A 146 0.34 -18.39 7.23
C ARG A 146 1.44 -19.22 7.86
N ILE A 147 2.39 -18.56 8.49
CA ILE A 147 3.50 -19.17 9.21
C ILE A 147 3.36 -18.77 10.69
N ASP A 148 3.27 -19.75 11.57
CA ASP A 148 3.27 -19.55 13.01
C ASP A 148 4.68 -19.17 13.47
N LEU A 149 4.83 -17.98 14.07
CA LEU A 149 6.13 -17.42 14.46
C LEU A 149 6.74 -18.12 15.69
N ALA A 150 5.93 -18.76 16.52
CA ALA A 150 6.44 -19.50 17.69
C ALA A 150 7.09 -20.82 17.28
N THR A 151 6.53 -21.49 16.28
CA THR A 151 7.03 -22.78 15.79
C THR A 151 7.87 -22.68 14.53
N ASN A 152 7.83 -21.53 13.84
CA ASN A 152 8.42 -21.31 12.51
C ASN A 152 7.94 -22.32 11.45
N LYS A 153 6.68 -22.74 11.54
CA LYS A 153 6.09 -23.70 10.61
C LYS A 153 4.89 -23.11 9.88
N VAL A 154 4.71 -23.56 8.65
CA VAL A 154 3.49 -23.23 7.90
C VAL A 154 2.30 -23.87 8.61
N ALA A 155 1.34 -23.02 9.00
CA ALA A 155 0.13 -23.39 9.71
C ALA A 155 -1.10 -23.44 8.79
N GLN A 156 -1.09 -22.68 7.67
CA GLN A 156 -2.21 -22.66 6.72
C GLN A 156 -1.72 -22.23 5.33
N VAL A 157 -2.35 -22.78 4.29
CA VAL A 157 -2.16 -22.35 2.90
C VAL A 157 -3.52 -22.11 2.28
N ILE A 158 -3.83 -20.87 1.96
CA ILE A 158 -5.04 -20.47 1.21
C ILE A 158 -4.60 -20.33 -0.26
N ARG A 159 -5.15 -21.18 -1.13
CA ARG A 159 -4.86 -21.16 -2.56
C ARG A 159 -5.93 -20.38 -3.30
N PHE A 160 -5.50 -19.54 -4.24
CA PHE A 160 -6.38 -18.76 -5.08
C PHE A 160 -6.54 -19.42 -6.44
N GLY A 161 -7.80 -19.60 -6.86
CA GLY A 161 -8.15 -20.09 -8.18
C GLY A 161 -8.18 -19.00 -9.24
N GLU A 162 -8.54 -19.37 -10.46
CA GLU A 162 -8.65 -18.44 -11.59
C GLU A 162 -9.82 -17.46 -11.45
N ASP A 163 -10.71 -17.65 -10.52
CA ASP A 163 -11.78 -16.71 -10.14
C ASP A 163 -11.24 -15.49 -9.38
N VAL A 164 -10.09 -15.64 -8.72
CA VAL A 164 -9.41 -14.57 -7.97
C VAL A 164 -8.12 -14.14 -8.67
N ALA A 165 -7.24 -15.09 -8.98
CA ALA A 165 -5.94 -14.85 -9.60
C ALA A 165 -5.97 -15.20 -11.09
N LEU A 166 -6.64 -14.36 -11.90
CA LEU A 166 -6.70 -14.49 -13.36
C LEU A 166 -5.33 -14.32 -14.02
N GLN A 167 -5.20 -14.78 -15.26
CA GLN A 167 -4.06 -14.37 -16.08
C GLN A 167 -4.06 -12.84 -16.25
N GLY A 168 -2.94 -12.21 -15.90
CA GLY A 168 -2.81 -10.77 -15.82
C GLY A 168 -3.12 -10.15 -14.46
N SER A 169 -3.60 -10.92 -13.47
CA SER A 169 -3.65 -10.50 -12.06
C SER A 169 -2.24 -10.46 -11.47
N TYR A 170 -2.03 -9.56 -10.52
CA TYR A 170 -0.85 -9.51 -9.67
C TYR A 170 -1.27 -9.14 -8.24
N LEU A 171 -1.53 -10.17 -7.42
CA LEU A 171 -1.89 -9.98 -6.02
C LEU A 171 -0.68 -9.34 -5.31
N ASN A 172 -0.85 -8.10 -4.84
CA ASN A 172 0.31 -7.27 -4.48
C ASN A 172 0.54 -7.18 -2.98
N ASP A 173 -0.34 -6.51 -2.24
CA ASP A 173 -0.14 -6.32 -0.81
C ASP A 173 -1.39 -6.75 -0.03
N VAL A 174 -1.23 -7.05 1.27
CA VAL A 174 -2.29 -7.60 2.10
C VAL A 174 -2.38 -6.89 3.46
N ARG A 175 -3.60 -6.67 3.95
CA ARG A 175 -3.87 -6.21 5.33
C ARG A 175 -4.87 -7.12 6.01
N PHE A 176 -4.66 -7.36 7.29
CA PHE A 176 -5.46 -8.25 8.12
C PHE A 176 -6.36 -7.45 9.05
N HIS A 177 -7.65 -7.77 9.03
CA HIS A 177 -8.59 -7.16 9.99
C HIS A 177 -8.18 -7.53 11.43
N PRO A 178 -8.19 -6.58 12.39
CA PRO A 178 -7.76 -6.82 13.76
C PRO A 178 -8.51 -7.97 14.46
N GLY A 179 -9.73 -8.27 14.01
CA GLY A 179 -10.50 -9.43 14.46
C GLY A 179 -9.96 -10.79 13.99
N GLY A 180 -8.93 -10.82 13.14
CA GLY A 180 -8.25 -12.05 12.70
C GLY A 180 -9.08 -12.95 11.75
N GLN A 181 -10.19 -12.46 11.20
CA GLN A 181 -11.09 -13.28 10.37
C GLN A 181 -11.00 -12.97 8.89
N THR A 182 -10.58 -11.76 8.53
CA THR A 182 -10.62 -11.27 7.15
C THR A 182 -9.29 -10.66 6.75
N ALA A 183 -8.88 -10.91 5.50
CA ALA A 183 -7.80 -10.19 4.86
C ALA A 183 -8.29 -9.45 3.61
N PHE A 184 -7.63 -8.35 3.30
CA PHE A 184 -7.85 -7.54 2.11
C PHE A 184 -6.55 -7.49 1.31
N ILE A 185 -6.63 -7.80 0.02
CA ILE A 185 -5.47 -7.86 -0.88
C ILE A 185 -5.74 -6.93 -2.07
N THR A 186 -4.75 -6.15 -2.49
CA THR A 186 -4.80 -5.41 -3.74
C THR A 186 -4.37 -6.29 -4.91
N ASP A 187 -5.05 -6.17 -6.04
CA ASP A 187 -4.59 -6.71 -7.33
C ASP A 187 -4.09 -5.55 -8.19
N SER A 188 -2.79 -5.45 -8.35
CA SER A 188 -2.14 -4.40 -9.13
C SER A 188 -1.97 -4.74 -10.61
N GLY A 189 -2.46 -5.93 -11.02
CA GLY A 189 -2.42 -6.40 -12.40
C GLY A 189 -3.38 -5.66 -13.33
N ALA A 190 -3.53 -6.19 -14.53
CA ALA A 190 -4.31 -5.54 -15.60
C ALA A 190 -5.80 -5.34 -15.25
N ARG A 191 -6.35 -6.17 -14.37
CA ARG A 191 -7.74 -6.10 -13.96
C ARG A 191 -7.99 -5.01 -12.91
N GLY A 192 -7.14 -4.94 -11.89
CA GLY A 192 -7.26 -4.03 -10.75
C GLY A 192 -8.50 -4.30 -9.89
N SER A 193 -8.29 -4.78 -8.69
CA SER A 193 -9.38 -5.11 -7.75
C SER A 193 -8.91 -5.06 -6.30
N ILE A 194 -9.86 -5.23 -5.37
CA ILE A 194 -9.59 -5.61 -3.98
C ILE A 194 -10.10 -7.04 -3.79
N VAL A 195 -9.27 -7.93 -3.28
CA VAL A 195 -9.67 -9.30 -2.93
C VAL A 195 -9.96 -9.36 -1.44
N VAL A 196 -11.13 -9.88 -1.09
CA VAL A 196 -11.54 -10.13 0.30
C VAL A 196 -11.42 -11.63 0.56
N VAL A 197 -10.70 -11.97 1.64
CA VAL A 197 -10.41 -13.35 2.02
C VAL A 197 -11.00 -13.65 3.39
N ASP A 198 -11.84 -14.65 3.51
CA ASP A 198 -12.21 -15.25 4.79
C ASP A 198 -11.10 -16.24 5.21
N LEU A 199 -10.38 -15.89 6.25
CA LEU A 199 -9.20 -16.65 6.68
C LEU A 199 -9.53 -18.01 7.29
N ALA A 200 -10.73 -18.19 7.83
CA ALA A 200 -11.14 -19.44 8.44
C ALA A 200 -11.51 -20.49 7.37
N SER A 201 -12.30 -20.10 6.39
CA SER A 201 -12.72 -21.01 5.30
C SER A 201 -11.74 -21.06 4.13
N GLY A 202 -10.88 -20.05 3.99
CA GLY A 202 -10.02 -19.85 2.82
C GLY A 202 -10.77 -19.35 1.57
N LYS A 203 -12.06 -19.02 1.68
CA LYS A 203 -12.80 -18.45 0.56
C LYS A 203 -12.35 -17.04 0.27
N ALA A 204 -12.17 -16.75 -1.01
CA ALA A 204 -11.77 -15.41 -1.47
C ALA A 204 -12.68 -14.97 -2.62
N ARG A 205 -12.82 -13.65 -2.78
CA ARG A 205 -13.55 -13.05 -3.90
C ARG A 205 -12.99 -11.69 -4.26
N SER A 206 -12.99 -11.35 -5.53
CA SER A 206 -12.65 -10.01 -6.00
C SER A 206 -13.85 -9.08 -5.85
N VAL A 207 -13.61 -7.89 -5.31
CA VAL A 207 -14.56 -6.78 -5.23
C VAL A 207 -13.92 -5.54 -5.85
N LEU A 208 -14.71 -4.55 -6.25
CA LEU A 208 -14.23 -3.36 -6.96
C LEU A 208 -13.43 -3.70 -8.22
N ASP A 209 -13.73 -4.81 -8.84
CA ASP A 209 -13.11 -5.31 -10.05
C ASP A 209 -13.35 -4.36 -11.22
N GLY A 210 -12.27 -3.83 -11.80
CA GLY A 210 -12.34 -2.81 -12.84
C GLY A 210 -12.98 -1.48 -12.41
N HIS A 211 -13.23 -1.28 -11.12
CA HIS A 211 -13.79 -0.01 -10.61
C HIS A 211 -12.79 1.14 -10.81
N PRO A 212 -13.23 2.38 -11.13
CA PRO A 212 -12.31 3.50 -11.36
C PRO A 212 -11.29 3.74 -10.24
N SER A 213 -11.62 3.42 -8.98
CA SER A 213 -10.71 3.59 -7.84
C SER A 213 -9.60 2.55 -7.77
N THR A 214 -9.74 1.43 -8.47
CA THR A 214 -8.73 0.37 -8.54
C THR A 214 -7.91 0.41 -9.83
N GLN A 215 -8.29 1.26 -10.77
CA GLN A 215 -7.64 1.38 -12.07
C GLN A 215 -6.54 2.44 -12.09
N PRO A 216 -5.51 2.27 -12.94
CA PRO A 216 -4.52 3.31 -13.18
C PRO A 216 -5.18 4.56 -13.77
N ASP A 217 -4.76 5.73 -13.32
CA ASP A 217 -5.16 7.00 -13.93
C ASP A 217 -4.34 7.25 -15.20
N LYS A 218 -4.98 7.19 -16.36
CA LYS A 218 -4.34 7.37 -17.67
C LYS A 218 -3.74 8.77 -17.87
N ALA A 219 -4.15 9.75 -17.07
CA ALA A 219 -3.61 11.11 -17.12
C ALA A 219 -2.31 11.26 -16.29
N VAL A 220 -1.98 10.27 -15.44
CA VAL A 220 -0.78 10.30 -14.63
C VAL A 220 0.42 9.76 -15.42
N GLU A 221 1.41 10.61 -15.58
CA GLU A 221 2.74 10.23 -16.06
C GLU A 221 3.67 10.05 -14.88
N VAL A 222 4.27 8.87 -14.79
CA VAL A 222 5.28 8.57 -13.75
C VAL A 222 6.63 9.10 -14.20
N THR A 223 7.22 9.97 -13.38
CA THR A 223 8.50 10.63 -13.66
C THR A 223 9.53 10.28 -12.60
N ILE A 224 10.59 9.59 -12.97
CA ILE A 224 11.69 9.23 -12.08
C ILE A 224 12.98 9.86 -12.61
N ASP A 225 13.79 10.44 -11.73
CA ASP A 225 15.05 11.13 -12.09
C ASP A 225 14.83 12.19 -13.20
N GLY A 226 13.67 12.87 -13.17
CA GLY A 226 13.30 13.89 -14.17
C GLY A 226 12.94 13.35 -15.54
N LYS A 227 12.77 12.03 -15.69
CA LYS A 227 12.41 11.39 -16.96
C LYS A 227 11.16 10.54 -16.80
N LYS A 228 10.35 10.50 -17.86
CA LYS A 228 9.21 9.57 -17.93
C LYS A 228 9.67 8.14 -17.78
N LEU A 229 9.05 7.40 -16.87
CA LEU A 229 9.32 5.99 -16.69
C LEU A 229 8.65 5.21 -17.83
N GLN A 230 9.47 4.57 -18.65
CA GLN A 230 9.03 3.79 -19.79
C GLN A 230 9.87 2.52 -19.91
N ARG A 231 9.22 1.41 -20.26
CA ARG A 231 9.92 0.13 -20.49
C ARG A 231 10.82 0.23 -21.73
N VAL A 232 11.89 -0.56 -21.73
CA VAL A 232 12.83 -0.61 -22.87
C VAL A 232 12.19 -1.07 -24.18
N ASP A 233 11.06 -1.79 -24.10
CA ASP A 233 10.27 -2.23 -25.24
C ASP A 233 9.23 -1.17 -25.72
N GLY A 234 9.26 0.02 -25.13
CA GLY A 234 8.38 1.14 -25.49
C GLY A 234 7.02 1.16 -24.77
N ARG A 235 6.67 0.10 -24.02
CA ARG A 235 5.44 0.10 -23.20
C ARG A 235 5.53 1.14 -22.07
N GLY A 236 4.41 1.78 -21.77
CA GLY A 236 4.28 2.65 -20.60
C GLY A 236 4.32 1.85 -19.30
N PHE A 237 4.47 2.55 -18.20
CA PHE A 237 4.34 2.00 -16.85
C PHE A 237 2.94 2.31 -16.32
N THR A 238 2.14 1.26 -16.17
CA THR A 238 0.76 1.36 -15.65
C THR A 238 0.52 0.22 -14.66
N VAL A 239 0.14 0.57 -13.43
CA VAL A 239 -0.09 -0.37 -12.33
C VAL A 239 -1.37 0.04 -11.63
N ALA A 240 -2.26 -0.92 -11.42
CA ALA A 240 -3.58 -0.75 -10.81
C ALA A 240 -3.49 -0.63 -9.27
N ALA A 241 -4.53 -1.06 -8.54
CA ALA A 241 -4.60 -1.00 -7.08
C ALA A 241 -3.39 -1.69 -6.45
N ASP A 242 -2.58 -0.94 -5.71
CA ASP A 242 -1.27 -1.35 -5.22
C ASP A 242 -1.14 -1.15 -3.71
N GLY A 243 -0.67 0.01 -3.28
CA GLY A 243 -0.55 0.33 -1.86
C GLY A 243 -1.88 0.21 -1.12
N ILE A 244 -1.84 -0.43 0.06
CA ILE A 244 -3.02 -0.70 0.88
C ILE A 244 -2.69 -0.47 2.36
N ALA A 245 -3.62 0.13 3.10
CA ALA A 245 -3.54 0.29 4.54
C ALA A 245 -4.91 0.11 5.19
N LEU A 246 -4.94 -0.39 6.40
CA LEU A 246 -6.17 -0.61 7.17
C LEU A 246 -6.11 0.19 8.47
N SER A 247 -7.20 0.88 8.81
CA SER A 247 -7.31 1.57 10.09
C SER A 247 -7.17 0.59 11.25
N ARG A 248 -6.66 1.06 12.38
CA ARG A 248 -6.39 0.20 13.54
C ARG A 248 -7.63 -0.49 14.11
N ASP A 249 -8.79 0.16 13.99
CA ASP A 249 -10.08 -0.43 14.38
C ASP A 249 -10.66 -1.39 13.33
N GLY A 250 -9.97 -1.55 12.19
CA GLY A 250 -10.37 -2.41 11.09
C GLY A 250 -11.50 -1.88 10.23
N LYS A 251 -12.05 -0.70 10.51
CA LYS A 251 -13.27 -0.21 9.84
C LYS A 251 -13.04 0.45 8.50
N THR A 252 -11.86 1.02 8.27
CA THR A 252 -11.58 1.76 7.04
C THR A 252 -10.38 1.16 6.32
N LEU A 253 -10.62 0.69 5.10
CA LEU A 253 -9.56 0.31 4.17
C LEU A 253 -9.19 1.50 3.30
N TYR A 254 -7.89 1.77 3.17
CA TYR A 254 -7.31 2.76 2.26
C TYR A 254 -6.51 2.04 1.20
N TRP A 255 -6.56 2.53 -0.04
CA TRP A 255 -5.71 2.05 -1.14
C TRP A 255 -5.44 3.16 -2.14
N GLN A 256 -4.44 2.91 -2.97
CA GLN A 256 -4.11 3.76 -4.10
C GLN A 256 -3.59 2.91 -5.26
N PRO A 257 -4.07 3.10 -6.50
CA PRO A 257 -3.36 2.57 -7.66
C PRO A 257 -1.98 3.22 -7.74
N LEU A 258 -0.93 2.45 -8.02
CA LEU A 258 0.42 3.02 -8.09
C LEU A 258 0.50 4.11 -9.17
N THR A 259 -0.08 3.85 -10.36
CA THR A 259 -0.19 4.87 -11.40
C THR A 259 -1.41 5.74 -11.17
N SER A 260 -1.42 6.45 -10.04
CA SER A 260 -2.46 7.40 -9.64
C SER A 260 -1.89 8.40 -8.62
N ARG A 261 -2.61 9.51 -8.43
CA ARG A 261 -2.37 10.46 -7.34
C ARG A 261 -3.60 10.62 -6.47
N THR A 262 -4.47 9.62 -6.48
CA THR A 262 -5.70 9.64 -5.72
C THR A 262 -5.70 8.54 -4.67
N LEU A 263 -5.79 8.97 -3.41
CA LEU A 263 -6.03 8.09 -2.27
C LEU A 263 -7.53 7.82 -2.15
N TYR A 264 -7.89 6.55 -2.00
CA TYR A 264 -9.26 6.09 -1.82
C TYR A 264 -9.45 5.40 -0.48
N SER A 265 -10.69 5.34 -0.01
CA SER A 265 -11.08 4.55 1.16
C SER A 265 -12.49 4.01 1.05
N ILE A 266 -12.79 3.01 1.89
CA ILE A 266 -14.10 2.42 2.04
C ILE A 266 -14.26 1.83 3.44
N ASP A 267 -15.51 1.77 3.94
CA ASP A 267 -15.86 0.97 5.12
C ASP A 267 -15.70 -0.53 4.79
N THR A 268 -14.92 -1.25 5.59
CA THR A 268 -14.63 -2.67 5.37
C THR A 268 -15.86 -3.57 5.44
N ALA A 269 -16.89 -3.17 6.20
CA ALA A 269 -18.16 -3.89 6.25
C ALA A 269 -18.86 -3.94 4.89
N LEU A 270 -18.68 -2.89 4.07
CA LEU A 270 -19.23 -2.86 2.70
C LEU A 270 -18.49 -3.81 1.76
N LEU A 271 -17.19 -3.97 1.95
CA LEU A 271 -16.41 -4.96 1.19
C LEU A 271 -16.76 -6.40 1.58
N ALA A 272 -17.14 -6.61 2.83
CA ALA A 272 -17.55 -7.93 3.31
C ALA A 272 -19.00 -8.29 2.90
N SER A 273 -19.82 -7.33 2.44
CA SER A 273 -21.19 -7.56 2.02
C SER A 273 -21.27 -8.37 0.72
N ASP A 274 -22.39 -9.05 0.50
CA ASP A 274 -22.64 -9.84 -0.71
C ASP A 274 -23.04 -8.99 -1.93
N ASP A 275 -23.10 -7.66 -1.79
CA ASP A 275 -23.43 -6.72 -2.87
C ASP A 275 -22.20 -5.89 -3.29
N PRO A 276 -21.44 -6.36 -4.31
CA PRO A 276 -20.26 -5.66 -4.82
C PRO A 276 -20.58 -4.30 -5.47
N GLU A 277 -21.80 -4.13 -6.04
CA GLU A 277 -22.17 -2.87 -6.69
C GLU A 277 -22.40 -1.77 -5.66
N GLU A 278 -23.02 -2.11 -4.53
CA GLU A 278 -23.20 -1.16 -3.42
C GLU A 278 -21.83 -0.74 -2.83
N ALA A 279 -20.88 -1.65 -2.74
CA ALA A 279 -19.51 -1.31 -2.32
C ALA A 279 -18.90 -0.25 -3.26
N GLY A 280 -19.02 -0.42 -4.58
CA GLY A 280 -18.51 0.55 -5.56
C GLY A 280 -19.08 1.95 -5.40
N LYS A 281 -20.38 2.08 -5.10
CA LYS A 281 -21.05 3.37 -4.88
C LYS A 281 -20.60 4.09 -3.60
N LYS A 282 -19.98 3.38 -2.67
CA LYS A 282 -19.56 3.89 -1.35
C LYS A 282 -18.06 4.16 -1.24
N VAL A 283 -17.31 3.94 -2.32
CA VAL A 283 -15.90 4.32 -2.36
C VAL A 283 -15.77 5.84 -2.19
N VAL A 284 -14.89 6.24 -1.27
CA VAL A 284 -14.61 7.64 -0.96
C VAL A 284 -13.28 8.03 -1.60
N LYS A 285 -13.28 9.12 -2.37
CA LYS A 285 -12.05 9.80 -2.77
C LYS A 285 -11.56 10.63 -1.60
N VAL A 286 -10.52 10.18 -0.89
CA VAL A 286 -9.96 10.86 0.29
C VAL A 286 -9.28 12.16 -0.10
N GLY A 287 -8.50 12.13 -1.19
CA GLY A 287 -7.84 13.34 -1.69
C GLY A 287 -6.75 13.03 -2.71
N THR A 288 -6.06 14.11 -3.12
CA THR A 288 -4.90 14.00 -4.01
C THR A 288 -3.64 13.85 -3.18
N SER A 289 -2.92 12.75 -3.39
CA SER A 289 -1.65 12.42 -2.75
C SER A 289 -0.46 12.57 -3.72
N ASN A 290 0.68 11.98 -3.38
CA ASN A 290 1.78 11.70 -4.31
C ASN A 290 1.53 10.38 -5.05
N LEU A 291 2.35 10.05 -6.03
CA LEU A 291 2.46 8.69 -6.53
C LEU A 291 3.04 7.84 -5.38
N ALA A 292 2.32 6.79 -4.97
CA ALA A 292 2.69 5.95 -3.83
C ALA A 292 2.65 4.48 -4.22
N ASP A 293 3.67 3.75 -3.76
CA ASP A 293 3.74 2.30 -3.83
C ASP A 293 3.15 1.72 -2.53
N GLY A 294 3.88 1.74 -1.42
CA GLY A 294 3.43 1.24 -0.14
C GLY A 294 2.66 2.25 0.72
N LEU A 295 1.68 1.74 1.47
CA LEU A 295 0.92 2.48 2.47
C LEU A 295 1.00 1.78 3.83
N LEU A 296 1.06 2.57 4.91
CA LEU A 296 1.06 2.08 6.28
C LEU A 296 0.22 3.00 7.18
N ILE A 297 -0.70 2.44 7.97
CA ILE A 297 -1.24 3.13 9.15
C ILE A 297 -0.44 2.69 10.36
N SER A 298 0.20 3.66 11.02
CA SER A 298 0.99 3.45 12.21
C SER A 298 0.11 3.26 13.46
N ARG A 299 0.74 2.88 14.58
CA ARG A 299 0.04 2.69 15.86
C ARG A 299 -0.55 3.97 16.44
N ASP A 300 -0.07 5.13 16.01
CA ASP A 300 -0.63 6.44 16.35
C ASP A 300 -1.59 6.99 15.28
N ASP A 301 -2.20 6.06 14.49
CA ASP A 301 -3.22 6.32 13.46
C ASP A 301 -2.78 7.31 12.37
N LYS A 302 -1.50 7.36 12.06
CA LYS A 302 -0.97 8.16 10.96
C LYS A 302 -0.79 7.33 9.70
N LEU A 303 -1.31 7.83 8.59
CA LEU A 303 -1.14 7.19 7.29
C LEU A 303 0.16 7.67 6.64
N PHE A 304 1.11 6.75 6.46
CA PHE A 304 2.35 6.95 5.73
C PHE A 304 2.22 6.40 4.31
N LEU A 305 2.90 7.08 3.38
CA LEU A 305 2.95 6.73 1.97
C LEU A 305 4.41 6.79 1.50
N THR A 306 4.83 5.83 0.73
CA THR A 306 6.10 5.93 0.00
C THR A 306 5.96 6.88 -1.19
N SER A 307 7.08 7.38 -1.70
CA SER A 307 7.09 8.28 -2.86
C SER A 307 8.30 7.99 -3.75
N PRO A 308 8.14 7.09 -4.74
CA PRO A 308 9.21 6.73 -5.68
C PRO A 308 9.74 7.90 -6.51
N GLU A 309 8.91 8.88 -6.85
CA GLU A 309 9.29 9.99 -7.74
C GLU A 309 10.34 10.93 -7.12
N ASP A 310 10.39 11.03 -5.79
CA ASP A 310 11.30 11.93 -5.08
C ASP A 310 12.08 11.26 -3.95
N ASN A 311 12.15 9.93 -3.95
CA ASN A 311 12.89 9.14 -2.97
C ASN A 311 12.53 9.53 -1.52
N SER A 312 11.23 9.62 -1.21
CA SER A 312 10.77 10.06 0.10
C SER A 312 9.74 9.11 0.73
N VAL A 313 9.59 9.21 2.04
CA VAL A 313 8.40 8.75 2.74
C VAL A 313 7.61 9.97 3.19
N ARG A 314 6.31 9.89 3.08
CA ARG A 314 5.38 10.99 3.35
C ARG A 314 4.32 10.54 4.35
N MET A 315 3.68 11.51 4.98
CA MET A 315 2.54 11.30 5.88
C MET A 315 1.35 12.11 5.38
N TRP A 316 0.16 11.50 5.38
CA TRP A 316 -1.09 12.19 5.08
C TRP A 316 -1.51 13.05 6.28
N ASP A 317 -1.72 14.35 6.06
CA ASP A 317 -2.10 15.31 7.12
C ASP A 317 -3.62 15.57 7.19
N GLY A 318 -4.42 14.75 6.51
CA GLY A 318 -5.87 14.94 6.36
C GLY A 318 -6.28 15.72 5.10
N SER A 319 -5.34 16.37 4.42
CA SER A 319 -5.58 17.15 3.21
C SER A 319 -4.56 16.89 2.09
N ARG A 320 -3.33 16.59 2.44
CA ARG A 320 -2.22 16.33 1.51
C ARG A 320 -1.14 15.48 2.14
N SER A 321 -0.27 14.91 1.32
CA SER A 321 0.92 14.19 1.78
C SER A 321 2.08 15.15 2.08
N ARG A 322 2.76 14.96 3.23
CA ARG A 322 3.89 15.77 3.71
C ARG A 322 5.13 14.90 3.82
N VAL A 323 6.25 15.39 3.33
CA VAL A 323 7.54 14.69 3.45
C VAL A 323 7.93 14.58 4.92
N VAL A 324 8.21 13.35 5.39
CA VAL A 324 8.76 13.05 6.72
C VAL A 324 10.23 12.70 6.67
N VAL A 325 10.67 12.10 5.57
CA VAL A 325 12.07 11.87 5.22
C VAL A 325 12.23 11.87 3.72
N GLN A 326 13.34 12.42 3.23
CA GLN A 326 13.74 12.36 1.82
C GLN A 326 15.24 12.12 1.78
N ASP A 327 15.67 11.12 1.00
CA ASP A 327 17.08 10.74 0.89
C ASP A 327 17.31 9.99 -0.43
N ASP A 328 18.34 10.34 -1.17
CA ASP A 328 18.65 9.72 -2.47
C ASP A 328 18.95 8.22 -2.37
N ARG A 329 19.23 7.70 -1.17
CA ARG A 329 19.37 6.26 -0.92
C ARG A 329 18.06 5.51 -0.93
N LEU A 330 16.92 6.20 -0.74
CA LEU A 330 15.56 5.63 -0.82
C LEU A 330 15.10 5.48 -2.27
N ARG A 331 15.91 4.87 -3.11
CA ARG A 331 15.54 4.66 -4.52
C ARG A 331 14.39 3.66 -4.64
N TRP A 332 13.24 4.16 -5.03
CA TRP A 332 11.97 3.46 -5.06
C TRP A 332 11.62 2.89 -3.68
N PRO A 333 11.28 3.74 -2.70
CA PRO A 333 10.73 3.24 -1.45
C PRO A 333 9.43 2.50 -1.77
N ASP A 334 9.37 1.22 -1.36
CA ASP A 334 8.32 0.28 -1.72
C ASP A 334 7.42 0.01 -0.50
N SER A 335 7.77 -0.93 0.33
CA SER A 335 6.94 -1.36 1.47
C SER A 335 7.37 -0.73 2.79
N LEU A 336 6.41 -0.63 3.71
CA LEU A 336 6.59 -0.06 5.04
C LEU A 336 6.13 -1.06 6.12
N ALA A 337 6.88 -1.17 7.22
CA ALA A 337 6.46 -1.91 8.41
C ALA A 337 6.86 -1.18 9.69
N GLU A 338 5.94 -1.03 10.65
CA GLU A 338 6.22 -0.40 11.94
C GLU A 338 6.75 -1.41 12.94
N ALA A 339 7.87 -1.11 13.58
CA ALA A 339 8.44 -1.87 14.68
C ALA A 339 7.77 -1.53 16.03
N GLU A 340 8.02 -2.35 17.06
CA GLU A 340 7.45 -2.17 18.41
C GLU A 340 7.85 -0.82 19.05
N ASP A 341 9.05 -0.32 18.76
CA ASP A 341 9.54 0.97 19.24
C ASP A 341 9.04 2.20 18.45
N GLY A 342 8.12 2.00 17.50
CA GLY A 342 7.53 3.04 16.66
C GLY A 342 8.45 3.52 15.53
N SER A 343 9.61 2.90 15.32
CA SER A 343 10.39 3.11 14.10
C SER A 343 9.73 2.42 12.91
N ILE A 344 9.98 2.90 11.70
CA ILE A 344 9.37 2.36 10.49
C ILE A 344 10.47 1.81 9.58
N TYR A 345 10.39 0.53 9.27
CA TYR A 345 11.21 -0.08 8.23
C TYR A 345 10.68 0.30 6.86
N VAL A 346 11.59 0.53 5.91
CA VAL A 346 11.27 0.80 4.51
C VAL A 346 12.25 0.11 3.59
N THR A 347 11.73 -0.57 2.58
CA THR A 347 12.53 -1.17 1.52
C THR A 347 12.80 -0.17 0.42
N ALA A 348 14.00 -0.18 -0.14
CA ALA A 348 14.37 0.57 -1.34
C ALA A 348 14.63 -0.45 -2.47
N SER A 349 13.58 -0.69 -3.27
CA SER A 349 13.51 -1.80 -4.22
C SER A 349 14.17 -1.50 -5.58
N ARG A 350 14.45 -0.23 -5.88
CA ARG A 350 15.14 0.21 -7.09
C ARG A 350 14.49 -0.25 -8.41
N ILE A 351 13.15 -0.30 -8.43
CA ILE A 351 12.39 -0.80 -9.60
C ILE A 351 12.75 -0.03 -10.88
N GLN A 352 12.94 1.30 -10.79
CA GLN A 352 13.34 2.12 -11.93
C GLN A 352 14.71 1.78 -12.53
N ASP A 353 15.54 1.04 -11.79
CA ASP A 353 16.89 0.65 -12.22
C ASP A 353 16.95 -0.75 -12.86
N MET A 354 15.80 -1.46 -12.93
CA MET A 354 15.71 -2.81 -13.50
C MET A 354 15.89 -2.84 -15.04
N SER A 355 16.22 -4.01 -15.56
CA SER A 355 16.29 -4.27 -16.99
C SER A 355 14.97 -4.03 -17.76
N TRP A 356 13.86 -3.92 -17.07
CA TRP A 356 12.59 -3.49 -17.67
C TRP A 356 12.63 -2.05 -18.17
N PHE A 357 13.43 -1.18 -17.53
CA PHE A 357 13.48 0.26 -17.77
C PHE A 357 14.84 0.76 -18.26
N LYS A 358 15.90 -0.05 -18.11
CA LYS A 358 17.27 0.31 -18.50
C LYS A 358 17.92 -0.80 -19.30
N THR A 359 18.43 -0.49 -20.48
CA THR A 359 19.16 -1.44 -21.34
C THR A 359 20.53 -1.81 -20.78
N ASP A 360 21.10 -0.97 -19.93
CA ASP A 360 22.38 -1.13 -19.25
C ASP A 360 22.22 -1.50 -17.76
N ALA A 361 21.03 -1.99 -17.37
CA ALA A 361 20.78 -2.43 -16.01
C ALA A 361 21.76 -3.52 -15.59
N PRO A 362 22.29 -3.48 -14.36
CA PRO A 362 23.16 -4.53 -13.87
C PRO A 362 22.39 -5.85 -13.77
N HIS A 363 23.09 -6.97 -13.97
CA HIS A 363 22.50 -8.31 -13.84
C HIS A 363 21.99 -8.58 -12.42
N VAL A 364 22.72 -8.07 -11.42
CA VAL A 364 22.33 -8.05 -10.00
C VAL A 364 22.09 -6.60 -9.58
N LEU A 365 20.91 -6.34 -9.03
CA LEU A 365 20.51 -5.02 -8.56
C LEU A 365 20.48 -5.01 -7.03
N PRO A 366 21.56 -4.55 -6.36
CA PRO A 366 21.58 -4.51 -4.90
C PRO A 366 20.54 -3.52 -4.39
N THR A 367 19.75 -3.97 -3.42
CA THR A 367 18.68 -3.21 -2.78
C THR A 367 18.94 -3.07 -1.30
N LYS A 368 18.14 -2.26 -0.61
CA LYS A 368 18.40 -1.94 0.80
C LYS A 368 17.15 -1.97 1.64
N LEU A 369 17.36 -2.28 2.92
CA LEU A 369 16.41 -2.06 3.99
C LEU A 369 16.88 -0.91 4.85
N PHE A 370 16.02 0.07 5.06
CA PHE A 370 16.25 1.18 5.96
C PHE A 370 15.27 1.17 7.12
N ARG A 371 15.62 1.93 8.14
CA ARG A 371 14.80 2.21 9.30
C ARG A 371 14.68 3.73 9.48
N LEU A 372 13.45 4.20 9.60
CA LEU A 372 13.14 5.57 9.95
C LEU A 372 13.05 5.66 11.48
N VAL A 373 13.92 6.43 12.08
CA VAL A 373 13.95 6.68 13.53
C VAL A 373 13.54 8.13 13.76
N ARG A 374 12.63 8.40 14.70
CA ARG A 374 12.17 9.76 14.99
C ARG A 374 13.36 10.65 15.34
N ALA A 375 13.50 11.80 14.68
CA ALA A 375 14.52 12.79 15.00
C ALA A 375 14.07 13.55 16.27
N GLY A 376 14.79 13.36 17.38
CA GLY A 376 14.53 14.08 18.64
C GLY A 376 13.95 13.24 19.78
N GLY A 377 13.93 11.92 19.68
CA GLY A 377 13.69 11.03 20.81
C GLY A 377 15.02 10.69 21.48
N GLY A 378 15.47 11.53 22.39
CA GLY A 378 16.57 11.30 23.31
C GLY A 378 16.16 11.77 24.68
#